data_60f66a07a1b3053359c5b13a5d31e4ed
#
_entry.id   60f66a07a1b3053359c5b13a5d31e4ed
#
_cell.length_a   1.000
_cell.length_b   1.000
_cell.length_c   1.000
_cell.angle_alpha   90.00
_cell.angle_beta   90.00
_cell.angle_gamma   90.00
#
_symmetry.space_group_name_H-M   'P 1'
#
loop_
_entity.id
_entity.type
_entity.pdbx_description
1 polymer ?
#
loop_
_entity_poly.entity_id
_entity_poly.type
_entity_poly.pdbx_seq_one_letter_code
_entity_poly.pdbx_strand_id
1 'polypeptide(L)'
;MSDFNDVAGGLLESAMSTAEIGGDNYGLALNTNTKILYYNVEMFSEAGIAVPKTMDEFADACKKLSGTNANGQQVWGYDEPGLSGWNLCPFIWSMGGSLTNEEQTKATGYLNSKETVAAIEMFANLYKENAITGWNSGDIPMTDGFGTGRYAMLLEGPWKVAELAGAYPDFKYETAPVPAGDGGSISVLGGEDISMFNSANKDAAWKFMKFMTSEYAQVEMAKCGQIPVNKTALETDTVKAADFAPYIEQLQTAKSRPTVACWSEFDSELAAAVTEVVNGDKTAQEAMDELATKVDALLAE
;
A
#
# COMPACT_ATOMS: atom_id res chain seq x y z
N MET A 1 6.52 25.00 -19.00
CA MET A 1 5.79 24.68 -20.25
C MET A 1 4.59 25.59 -20.34
N SER A 2 4.37 26.20 -21.49
CA SER A 2 3.31 27.22 -21.63
C SER A 2 1.88 26.67 -21.56
N ASP A 3 1.72 25.37 -21.84
CA ASP A 3 0.46 24.63 -21.83
C ASP A 3 0.32 23.70 -20.60
N PHE A 4 1.14 23.86 -19.57
CA PHE A 4 1.11 23.00 -18.37
C PHE A 4 -0.25 23.03 -17.67
N ASN A 5 -0.80 24.23 -17.43
CA ASN A 5 -2.05 24.37 -16.69
C ASN A 5 -3.26 23.78 -17.47
N ASP A 6 -3.22 23.81 -18.80
CA ASP A 6 -4.27 23.18 -19.61
C ASP A 6 -4.23 21.65 -19.47
N VAL A 7 -3.03 21.07 -19.46
CA VAL A 7 -2.84 19.61 -19.27
C VAL A 7 -3.23 19.21 -17.84
N ALA A 8 -2.68 19.88 -16.83
CA ALA A 8 -2.96 19.62 -15.43
C ALA A 8 -4.45 19.78 -15.08
N GLY A 9 -5.13 20.78 -15.68
CA GLY A 9 -6.56 20.99 -15.50
C GLY A 9 -7.45 19.84 -16.00
N GLY A 10 -6.93 19.00 -16.90
CA GLY A 10 -7.57 17.75 -17.35
C GLY A 10 -7.42 16.57 -16.38
N LEU A 11 -6.56 16.70 -15.36
CA LEU A 11 -6.32 15.65 -14.37
C LEU A 11 -7.08 15.92 -13.07
N LEU A 12 -7.23 14.90 -12.23
CA LEU A 12 -7.83 15.02 -10.90
C LEU A 12 -6.96 15.92 -10.01
N GLU A 13 -7.56 16.92 -9.40
CA GLU A 13 -6.87 17.87 -8.52
C GLU A 13 -6.23 17.16 -7.29
N SER A 14 -6.95 16.21 -6.71
CA SER A 14 -6.44 15.41 -5.59
C SER A 14 -5.20 14.59 -5.95
N ALA A 15 -5.09 14.11 -7.19
CA ALA A 15 -3.90 13.42 -7.67
C ALA A 15 -2.77 14.41 -7.97
N MET A 16 -3.08 15.57 -8.59
CA MET A 16 -2.07 16.58 -8.91
C MET A 16 -1.36 17.15 -7.67
N SER A 17 -2.00 17.11 -6.50
CA SER A 17 -1.39 17.55 -5.24
C SER A 17 -0.16 16.74 -4.84
N THR A 18 0.02 15.51 -5.34
CA THR A 18 1.21 14.68 -5.06
C THR A 18 2.46 15.19 -5.80
N ALA A 19 2.27 15.89 -6.93
CA ALA A 19 3.35 16.48 -7.73
C ALA A 19 3.65 17.94 -7.34
N GLU A 20 3.02 18.48 -6.30
CA GLU A 20 3.19 19.85 -5.83
C GLU A 20 4.07 19.90 -4.57
N ILE A 21 5.08 20.76 -4.58
CA ILE A 21 5.96 21.01 -3.43
C ILE A 21 6.09 22.52 -3.24
N GLY A 22 5.68 23.01 -2.08
CA GLY A 22 5.78 24.43 -1.74
C GLY A 22 4.96 25.38 -2.65
N GLY A 23 3.89 24.87 -3.27
CA GLY A 23 3.03 25.62 -4.18
C GLY A 23 3.50 25.60 -5.66
N ASP A 24 4.61 24.92 -5.95
CA ASP A 24 5.13 24.72 -7.29
C ASP A 24 4.90 23.27 -7.77
N ASN A 25 4.51 23.12 -9.03
CA ASN A 25 4.33 21.82 -9.66
C ASN A 25 5.64 21.30 -10.26
N TYR A 26 6.03 20.08 -9.88
CA TYR A 26 7.25 19.40 -10.35
C TYR A 26 6.96 18.25 -11.32
N GLY A 27 5.70 17.92 -11.55
CA GLY A 27 5.29 16.83 -12.43
C GLY A 27 3.81 16.90 -12.78
N LEU A 28 3.33 15.85 -13.42
CA LEU A 28 1.92 15.56 -13.63
C LEU A 28 1.60 14.22 -12.98
N ALA A 29 0.47 14.14 -12.29
CA ALA A 29 0.01 12.85 -11.77
C ALA A 29 -0.26 11.90 -12.95
N LEU A 30 0.24 10.66 -12.85
CA LEU A 30 0.12 9.64 -13.86
C LEU A 30 -1.01 8.65 -13.58
N ASN A 31 -1.17 8.28 -12.30
CA ASN A 31 -2.27 7.46 -11.80
C ASN A 31 -2.50 7.74 -10.31
N THR A 32 -3.51 7.11 -9.75
CA THR A 32 -3.70 7.00 -8.30
C THR A 32 -3.98 5.55 -7.94
N ASN A 33 -3.70 5.15 -6.72
CA ASN A 33 -4.01 3.82 -6.23
C ASN A 33 -4.08 3.78 -4.70
N THR A 34 -4.57 2.66 -4.17
CA THR A 34 -4.56 2.32 -2.75
C THR A 34 -4.60 0.81 -2.61
N LYS A 35 -4.37 0.31 -1.40
CA LYS A 35 -4.47 -1.11 -1.08
C LYS A 35 -5.84 -1.44 -0.50
N ILE A 36 -6.35 -2.63 -0.82
CA ILE A 36 -7.50 -3.26 -0.16
C ILE A 36 -7.15 -4.71 0.18
N LEU A 37 -7.95 -5.35 1.01
CA LEU A 37 -7.78 -6.75 1.37
C LEU A 37 -8.27 -7.64 0.22
N TYR A 38 -7.43 -8.59 -0.22
CA TYR A 38 -7.79 -9.73 -1.06
C TYR A 38 -7.84 -10.97 -0.21
N TYR A 39 -8.81 -11.85 -0.43
CA TYR A 39 -8.91 -13.09 0.30
C TYR A 39 -9.32 -14.28 -0.57
N ASN A 40 -8.78 -15.44 -0.26
CA ASN A 40 -9.08 -16.70 -0.93
C ASN A 40 -10.42 -17.26 -0.44
N VAL A 41 -11.43 -17.23 -1.30
CA VAL A 41 -12.82 -17.65 -0.98
C VAL A 41 -12.89 -19.11 -0.50
N GLU A 42 -12.12 -20.01 -1.11
CA GLU A 42 -12.13 -21.42 -0.76
C GLU A 42 -11.56 -21.66 0.64
N MET A 43 -10.39 -21.08 0.97
CA MET A 43 -9.78 -21.23 2.29
C MET A 43 -10.69 -20.70 3.40
N PHE A 44 -11.34 -19.54 3.19
CA PHE A 44 -12.29 -18.97 4.15
C PHE A 44 -13.53 -19.86 4.32
N SER A 45 -14.07 -20.39 3.22
CA SER A 45 -15.22 -21.28 3.24
C SER A 45 -14.90 -22.61 3.95
N GLU A 46 -13.76 -23.22 3.67
CA GLU A 46 -13.31 -24.47 4.29
C GLU A 46 -13.08 -24.31 5.80
N ALA A 47 -12.50 -23.19 6.21
CA ALA A 47 -12.28 -22.84 7.62
C ALA A 47 -13.57 -22.42 8.35
N GLY A 48 -14.65 -22.11 7.62
CA GLY A 48 -15.93 -21.68 8.17
C GLY A 48 -15.83 -20.32 8.89
N ILE A 49 -14.96 -19.42 8.42
CA ILE A 49 -14.77 -18.09 9.01
C ILE A 49 -15.25 -16.99 8.08
N ALA A 50 -15.67 -15.88 8.67
CA ALA A 50 -16.02 -14.67 7.92
C ALA A 50 -14.76 -13.87 7.55
N VAL A 51 -14.89 -13.02 6.50
CA VAL A 51 -13.87 -12.04 6.13
C VAL A 51 -13.67 -11.05 7.28
N PRO A 52 -12.41 -10.78 7.69
CA PRO A 52 -12.13 -9.92 8.81
C PRO A 52 -12.54 -8.46 8.53
N LYS A 53 -13.21 -7.86 9.49
CA LYS A 53 -13.63 -6.44 9.47
C LYS A 53 -12.81 -5.60 10.44
N THR A 54 -12.18 -6.23 11.41
CA THR A 54 -11.35 -5.57 12.42
C THR A 54 -9.92 -6.15 12.41
N MET A 55 -8.95 -5.41 12.98
CA MET A 55 -7.57 -5.88 13.10
C MET A 55 -7.46 -7.11 13.98
N ASP A 56 -8.28 -7.24 15.02
CA ASP A 56 -8.32 -8.46 15.85
C ASP A 56 -8.85 -9.66 15.04
N GLU A 57 -9.92 -9.48 14.27
CA GLU A 57 -10.45 -10.52 13.38
C GLU A 57 -9.43 -10.89 12.29
N PHE A 58 -8.66 -9.91 11.77
CA PHE A 58 -7.57 -10.16 10.82
C PHE A 58 -6.46 -11.03 11.44
N ALA A 59 -5.99 -10.68 12.63
CA ALA A 59 -4.99 -11.46 13.34
C ALA A 59 -5.48 -12.88 13.63
N ASP A 60 -6.74 -13.04 14.04
CA ASP A 60 -7.35 -14.34 14.28
C ASP A 60 -7.50 -15.16 12.98
N ALA A 61 -7.87 -14.51 11.86
CA ALA A 61 -7.96 -15.15 10.55
C ALA A 61 -6.58 -15.63 10.07
N CYS A 62 -5.52 -14.79 10.24
CA CYS A 62 -4.15 -15.19 9.93
C CYS A 62 -3.77 -16.50 10.62
N LYS A 63 -4.04 -16.62 11.92
CA LYS A 63 -3.74 -17.83 12.72
C LYS A 63 -4.56 -19.03 12.27
N LYS A 64 -5.87 -18.86 12.07
CA LYS A 64 -6.79 -19.96 11.71
C LYS A 64 -6.55 -20.50 10.30
N LEU A 65 -6.09 -19.66 9.38
CA LEU A 65 -5.83 -20.02 7.98
C LEU A 65 -4.40 -20.48 7.73
N SER A 66 -3.55 -20.48 8.76
CA SER A 66 -2.17 -20.95 8.68
C SER A 66 -2.06 -22.40 9.11
N GLY A 67 -1.05 -23.09 8.56
CA GLY A 67 -0.76 -24.49 8.92
C GLY A 67 -0.29 -25.30 7.74
N THR A 68 -0.66 -26.57 7.68
CA THR A 68 -0.30 -27.48 6.60
C THR A 68 -1.56 -27.91 5.85
N ASN A 69 -1.58 -27.68 4.54
CA ASN A 69 -2.70 -28.10 3.69
C ASN A 69 -2.71 -29.63 3.45
N ALA A 70 -3.74 -30.13 2.78
CA ALA A 70 -3.93 -31.55 2.50
C ALA A 70 -2.76 -32.18 1.68
N ASN A 71 -1.99 -31.36 0.96
CA ASN A 71 -0.83 -31.78 0.18
C ASN A 71 0.48 -31.78 0.99
N GLY A 72 0.42 -31.50 2.28
CA GLY A 72 1.59 -31.42 3.16
C GLY A 72 2.41 -30.12 3.00
N GLN A 73 1.86 -29.10 2.35
CA GLN A 73 2.54 -27.84 2.12
C GLN A 73 2.16 -26.83 3.21
N GLN A 74 3.14 -26.02 3.66
CA GLN A 74 2.88 -24.90 4.54
C GLN A 74 2.00 -23.86 3.83
N VAL A 75 0.98 -23.37 4.50
CA VAL A 75 0.13 -22.24 4.11
C VAL A 75 0.18 -21.16 5.20
N TRP A 76 0.02 -19.91 4.78
CA TRP A 76 0.01 -18.76 5.68
C TRP A 76 -1.28 -17.97 5.53
N GLY A 77 -1.76 -17.42 6.63
CA GLY A 77 -2.96 -16.60 6.64
C GLY A 77 -2.79 -15.28 5.89
N TYR A 78 -1.57 -14.74 5.85
CA TYR A 78 -1.29 -13.48 5.16
C TYR A 78 0.15 -13.44 4.64
N ASP A 79 0.32 -12.82 3.48
CA ASP A 79 1.61 -12.50 2.88
C ASP A 79 1.85 -10.99 2.90
N GLU A 80 2.98 -10.59 3.51
CA GLU A 80 3.45 -9.19 3.52
C GLU A 80 4.75 -9.10 2.72
N PRO A 81 4.76 -8.42 1.55
CA PRO A 81 5.91 -8.46 0.65
C PRO A 81 7.10 -7.61 1.13
N GLY A 82 6.94 -6.84 2.19
CA GLY A 82 8.00 -6.00 2.73
C GLY A 82 7.58 -5.20 3.94
N LEU A 83 8.53 -4.63 4.65
CA LEU A 83 8.32 -3.88 5.90
C LEU A 83 8.48 -2.37 5.73
N SER A 84 8.27 -1.85 4.52
CA SER A 84 8.25 -0.40 4.23
C SER A 84 6.97 0.27 4.71
N GLY A 85 6.97 1.59 4.79
CA GLY A 85 5.77 2.36 5.12
C GLY A 85 4.61 2.16 4.14
N TRP A 86 4.89 1.82 2.86
CA TRP A 86 3.85 1.42 1.91
C TRP A 86 3.03 0.23 2.40
N ASN A 87 3.67 -0.69 3.10
CA ASN A 87 3.05 -1.91 3.58
C ASN A 87 2.53 -1.78 5.02
N LEU A 88 3.30 -1.13 5.90
CA LEU A 88 2.98 -1.05 7.33
C LEU A 88 1.99 0.05 7.70
N CYS A 89 1.99 1.18 6.97
CA CYS A 89 1.12 2.32 7.30
C CYS A 89 -0.37 1.98 7.39
N PRO A 90 -0.97 1.15 6.51
CA PRO A 90 -2.37 0.77 6.66
C PRO A 90 -2.68 0.16 8.03
N PHE A 91 -1.82 -0.68 8.54
CA PHE A 91 -1.99 -1.33 9.85
C PHE A 91 -1.74 -0.35 10.99
N ILE A 92 -0.65 0.42 10.94
CA ILE A 92 -0.32 1.44 11.96
C ILE A 92 -1.47 2.44 12.10
N TRP A 93 -1.93 3.01 10.98
CA TRP A 93 -2.97 4.03 11.00
C TRP A 93 -4.35 3.46 11.36
N SER A 94 -4.69 2.26 10.87
CA SER A 94 -5.96 1.63 11.24
C SER A 94 -6.01 1.29 12.72
N MET A 95 -4.90 0.93 13.34
CA MET A 95 -4.81 0.72 14.78
C MET A 95 -4.74 2.01 15.61
N GLY A 96 -4.77 3.19 14.96
CA GLY A 96 -4.77 4.49 15.62
C GLY A 96 -3.39 5.11 15.83
N GLY A 97 -2.33 4.44 15.35
CA GLY A 97 -0.96 4.95 15.39
C GLY A 97 -0.67 6.02 14.33
N SER A 98 0.52 6.58 14.37
CA SER A 98 1.02 7.57 13.41
C SER A 98 2.54 7.50 13.32
N LEU A 99 3.09 7.97 12.19
CA LEU A 99 4.54 8.06 12.02
C LEU A 99 5.11 9.38 12.57
N THR A 100 4.35 10.47 12.45
CA THR A 100 4.75 11.83 12.85
C THR A 100 3.54 12.60 13.38
N ASN A 101 3.78 13.81 13.95
CA ASN A 101 2.73 14.81 14.14
C ASN A 101 2.17 15.31 12.80
N GLU A 102 1.08 16.07 12.83
CA GLU A 102 0.42 16.61 11.62
C GLU A 102 1.33 17.51 10.79
N GLU A 103 2.18 18.31 11.45
CA GLU A 103 3.14 19.20 10.80
C GLU A 103 4.36 18.47 10.23
N GLN A 104 4.48 17.16 10.45
CA GLN A 104 5.60 16.32 10.00
C GLN A 104 6.97 16.80 10.47
N THR A 105 7.03 17.33 11.69
CA THR A 105 8.24 17.91 12.30
C THR A 105 8.75 17.10 13.50
N LYS A 106 7.99 16.08 13.92
CA LYS A 106 8.29 15.29 15.10
C LYS A 106 7.74 13.88 15.00
N ALA A 107 8.58 12.89 15.31
CA ALA A 107 8.22 11.47 15.37
C ALA A 107 8.02 10.96 16.81
N THR A 108 8.80 11.49 17.77
CA THR A 108 8.66 11.09 19.18
C THR A 108 7.27 11.41 19.73
N GLY A 109 6.61 10.41 20.33
CA GLY A 109 5.24 10.47 20.84
C GLY A 109 4.18 10.05 19.83
N TYR A 110 4.56 9.81 18.58
CA TYR A 110 3.73 9.36 17.46
C TYR A 110 4.20 7.98 16.97
N LEU A 111 5.41 7.91 16.43
CA LEU A 111 6.00 6.67 15.94
C LEU A 111 6.20 5.64 17.06
N ASN A 112 6.51 6.08 18.27
CA ASN A 112 6.63 5.25 19.46
C ASN A 112 5.40 5.32 20.39
N SER A 113 4.23 5.72 19.86
CA SER A 113 2.98 5.67 20.61
C SER A 113 2.57 4.22 20.88
N LYS A 114 1.73 4.02 21.90
CA LYS A 114 1.24 2.66 22.24
C LYS A 114 0.47 2.01 21.08
N GLU A 115 -0.20 2.79 20.26
CA GLU A 115 -0.97 2.32 19.11
C GLU A 115 -0.03 1.85 17.98
N THR A 116 1.02 2.62 17.66
CA THR A 116 2.04 2.22 16.69
C THR A 116 2.79 0.98 17.16
N VAL A 117 3.23 0.98 18.42
CA VAL A 117 3.91 -0.17 19.03
C VAL A 117 3.03 -1.43 18.96
N ALA A 118 1.73 -1.31 19.30
CA ALA A 118 0.80 -2.44 19.22
C ALA A 118 0.64 -3.00 17.80
N ALA A 119 0.65 -2.14 16.78
CA ALA A 119 0.61 -2.58 15.38
C ALA A 119 1.86 -3.40 15.01
N ILE A 120 3.04 -2.94 15.41
CA ILE A 120 4.29 -3.65 15.16
C ILE A 120 4.37 -4.96 15.97
N GLU A 121 3.90 -4.97 17.22
CA GLU A 121 3.80 -6.19 18.04
C GLU A 121 2.86 -7.23 17.42
N MET A 122 1.73 -6.79 16.83
CA MET A 122 0.81 -7.69 16.13
C MET A 122 1.55 -8.42 14.99
N PHE A 123 2.29 -7.71 14.15
CA PHE A 123 3.08 -8.30 13.08
C PHE A 123 4.13 -9.29 13.61
N ALA A 124 4.91 -8.88 14.61
CA ALA A 124 5.94 -9.72 15.19
C ALA A 124 5.37 -11.01 15.80
N ASN A 125 4.23 -10.92 16.49
CA ASN A 125 3.55 -12.07 17.07
C ASN A 125 3.00 -13.02 16.00
N LEU A 126 2.36 -12.50 14.97
CA LEU A 126 1.86 -13.29 13.84
C LEU A 126 2.99 -14.01 13.10
N TYR A 127 4.12 -13.33 12.89
CA TYR A 127 5.29 -13.95 12.28
C TYR A 127 5.88 -15.06 13.17
N LYS A 128 6.06 -14.80 14.46
CA LYS A 128 6.55 -15.78 15.45
C LYS A 128 5.66 -17.02 15.52
N GLU A 129 4.35 -16.86 15.34
CA GLU A 129 3.37 -17.94 15.30
C GLU A 129 3.30 -18.62 13.93
N ASN A 130 4.14 -18.21 12.97
CA ASN A 130 4.15 -18.69 11.57
C ASN A 130 2.78 -18.49 10.86
N ALA A 131 2.07 -17.43 11.23
CA ALA A 131 0.78 -17.08 10.66
C ALA A 131 0.87 -16.12 9.46
N ILE A 132 2.01 -15.44 9.32
CA ILE A 132 2.33 -14.54 8.20
C ILE A 132 3.74 -14.79 7.67
N THR A 133 3.99 -14.37 6.43
CA THR A 133 5.30 -14.47 5.77
C THR A 133 5.46 -13.34 4.73
N GLY A 134 6.52 -13.35 3.92
CA GLY A 134 6.59 -12.63 2.65
C GLY A 134 7.79 -11.74 2.41
N TRP A 135 8.51 -11.26 3.44
CA TRP A 135 9.66 -10.35 3.24
C TRP A 135 11.03 -11.02 3.25
N ASN A 136 11.05 -12.36 3.35
CA ASN A 136 12.30 -13.11 3.39
C ASN A 136 12.77 -13.52 1.99
N SER A 137 14.08 -13.55 1.81
CA SER A 137 14.66 -14.07 0.57
C SER A 137 14.32 -15.55 0.40
N GLY A 138 13.69 -15.87 -0.74
CA GLY A 138 13.28 -17.25 -1.08
C GLY A 138 11.83 -17.58 -0.74
N ASP A 139 11.07 -16.64 -0.20
CA ASP A 139 9.62 -16.79 -0.08
C ASP A 139 8.95 -16.93 -1.46
N ILE A 140 7.77 -17.53 -1.48
CA ILE A 140 7.00 -17.69 -2.72
C ILE A 140 6.54 -16.29 -3.17
N PRO A 141 6.73 -15.92 -4.45
CA PRO A 141 6.22 -14.65 -4.95
C PRO A 141 4.74 -14.48 -4.64
N MET A 142 4.32 -13.29 -4.21
CA MET A 142 2.98 -13.00 -3.70
C MET A 142 1.86 -13.52 -4.62
N THR A 143 1.92 -13.21 -5.93
CA THR A 143 0.90 -13.62 -6.90
C THR A 143 0.84 -15.15 -7.03
N ASP A 144 1.99 -15.84 -7.03
CA ASP A 144 2.06 -17.29 -7.09
C ASP A 144 1.58 -17.96 -5.80
N GLY A 145 1.98 -17.40 -4.66
CA GLY A 145 1.54 -17.90 -3.35
C GLY A 145 0.04 -17.77 -3.15
N PHE A 146 -0.53 -16.64 -3.54
CA PHE A 146 -1.97 -16.41 -3.44
C PHE A 146 -2.75 -17.25 -4.46
N GLY A 147 -2.36 -17.23 -5.76
CA GLY A 147 -3.03 -17.97 -6.84
C GLY A 147 -2.96 -19.49 -6.69
N THR A 148 -2.00 -20.01 -5.92
CA THR A 148 -1.86 -21.44 -5.61
C THR A 148 -2.41 -21.83 -4.23
N GLY A 149 -3.04 -20.90 -3.50
CA GLY A 149 -3.63 -21.15 -2.18
C GLY A 149 -2.61 -21.38 -1.07
N ARG A 150 -1.38 -20.83 -1.21
CA ARG A 150 -0.35 -20.85 -0.17
C ARG A 150 -0.50 -19.66 0.79
N TYR A 151 -1.12 -18.59 0.33
CA TYR A 151 -1.49 -17.40 1.10
C TYR A 151 -3.00 -17.23 1.08
N ALA A 152 -3.60 -16.99 2.25
CA ALA A 152 -5.05 -16.83 2.36
C ALA A 152 -5.51 -15.38 2.14
N MET A 153 -4.67 -14.41 2.47
CA MET A 153 -4.94 -12.98 2.34
C MET A 153 -3.73 -12.23 1.83
N LEU A 154 -4.00 -11.11 1.14
CA LEU A 154 -3.04 -10.08 0.73
C LEU A 154 -3.64 -8.71 0.99
N LEU A 155 -2.80 -7.71 1.22
CA LEU A 155 -3.19 -6.29 1.16
C LEU A 155 -2.49 -5.65 -0.03
N GLU A 156 -3.23 -5.42 -1.15
CA GLU A 156 -2.63 -5.05 -2.42
C GLU A 156 -3.49 -4.08 -3.25
N GLY A 157 -2.87 -3.50 -4.27
CA GLY A 157 -3.50 -2.56 -5.17
C GLY A 157 -4.23 -3.20 -6.35
N PRO A 158 -4.89 -2.39 -7.21
CA PRO A 158 -5.77 -2.89 -8.28
C PRO A 158 -5.02 -3.62 -9.43
N TRP A 159 -3.70 -3.45 -9.56
CA TRP A 159 -2.87 -4.22 -10.50
C TRP A 159 -2.92 -5.73 -10.24
N LYS A 160 -3.16 -6.13 -8.99
CA LYS A 160 -3.26 -7.54 -8.61
C LYS A 160 -4.40 -8.27 -9.34
N VAL A 161 -5.47 -7.58 -9.69
CA VAL A 161 -6.57 -8.13 -10.50
C VAL A 161 -6.06 -8.60 -11.87
N ALA A 162 -5.29 -7.75 -12.57
CA ALA A 162 -4.73 -8.09 -13.88
C ALA A 162 -3.68 -9.20 -13.79
N GLU A 163 -2.84 -9.19 -12.77
CA GLU A 163 -1.83 -10.24 -12.52
C GLU A 163 -2.48 -11.60 -12.29
N LEU A 164 -3.49 -11.66 -11.42
CA LEU A 164 -4.22 -12.91 -11.12
C LEU A 164 -4.99 -13.40 -12.34
N ALA A 165 -5.68 -12.52 -13.07
CA ALA A 165 -6.39 -12.88 -14.28
C ALA A 165 -5.47 -13.46 -15.37
N GLY A 166 -4.23 -12.99 -15.46
CA GLY A 166 -3.24 -13.46 -16.40
C GLY A 166 -2.59 -14.78 -16.00
N ALA A 167 -2.24 -14.96 -14.73
CA ALA A 167 -1.50 -16.12 -14.25
C ALA A 167 -2.40 -17.24 -13.70
N TYR A 168 -3.53 -16.90 -13.09
CA TYR A 168 -4.43 -17.81 -12.37
C TYR A 168 -5.90 -17.51 -12.69
N PRO A 169 -6.36 -17.63 -13.95
CA PRO A 169 -7.71 -17.20 -14.38
C PRO A 169 -8.87 -17.93 -13.70
N ASP A 170 -8.64 -19.15 -13.20
CA ASP A 170 -9.65 -19.95 -12.51
C ASP A 170 -9.65 -19.78 -10.99
N PHE A 171 -8.69 -19.03 -10.43
CA PHE A 171 -8.57 -18.81 -9.01
C PHE A 171 -9.70 -17.93 -8.47
N LYS A 172 -10.31 -18.34 -7.34
CA LYS A 172 -11.45 -17.65 -6.73
C LYS A 172 -11.00 -16.82 -5.54
N TYR A 173 -11.08 -15.53 -5.70
CA TYR A 173 -10.83 -14.55 -4.65
C TYR A 173 -11.92 -13.47 -4.65
N GLU A 174 -12.04 -12.79 -3.56
CA GLU A 174 -12.82 -11.56 -3.43
C GLU A 174 -12.00 -10.51 -2.69
N THR A 175 -12.54 -9.31 -2.61
CA THR A 175 -11.90 -8.17 -1.96
C THR A 175 -12.75 -7.61 -0.83
N ALA A 176 -12.12 -6.96 0.13
CA ALA A 176 -12.76 -6.26 1.23
C ALA A 176 -11.97 -5.00 1.59
N PRO A 177 -12.56 -4.03 2.30
CA PRO A 177 -11.81 -2.91 2.87
C PRO A 177 -10.69 -3.38 3.80
N VAL A 178 -9.69 -2.53 4.01
CA VAL A 178 -8.69 -2.73 5.06
C VAL A 178 -9.39 -2.95 6.40
N PRO A 179 -9.05 -4.01 7.17
CA PRO A 179 -9.67 -4.22 8.48
C PRO A 179 -9.51 -3.00 9.39
N ALA A 180 -10.59 -2.61 10.07
CA ALA A 180 -10.60 -1.44 10.93
C ALA A 180 -10.00 -1.72 12.30
N GLY A 181 -9.31 -0.76 12.87
CA GLY A 181 -8.94 -0.70 14.28
C GLY A 181 -9.52 0.55 14.93
N ASP A 182 -8.92 1.01 16.02
CA ASP A 182 -9.34 2.24 16.71
C ASP A 182 -9.22 3.50 15.83
N GLY A 183 -8.34 3.49 14.84
CA GLY A 183 -8.19 4.55 13.85
C GLY A 183 -9.20 4.49 12.69
N GLY A 184 -9.95 3.41 12.55
CA GLY A 184 -10.85 3.13 11.43
C GLY A 184 -10.23 2.20 10.38
N SER A 185 -10.87 2.08 9.22
CA SER A 185 -10.33 1.39 8.04
C SER A 185 -9.51 2.37 7.21
N ILE A 186 -8.20 2.39 7.39
CA ILE A 186 -7.31 3.36 6.75
C ILE A 186 -6.31 2.64 5.85
N SER A 187 -6.22 3.08 4.60
CA SER A 187 -5.22 2.56 3.66
C SER A 187 -4.18 3.63 3.32
N VAL A 188 -3.17 3.23 2.55
CA VAL A 188 -2.13 4.12 2.05
C VAL A 188 -2.54 4.70 0.70
N LEU A 189 -2.39 6.02 0.53
CA LEU A 189 -2.48 6.68 -0.76
C LEU A 189 -1.21 6.42 -1.56
N GLY A 190 -1.39 5.89 -2.75
CA GLY A 190 -0.36 5.68 -3.74
C GLY A 190 -0.70 6.36 -5.06
N GLY A 191 0.20 6.22 -5.98
CA GLY A 191 0.16 6.80 -7.31
C GLY A 191 1.57 7.15 -7.77
N GLU A 192 1.72 7.35 -9.05
CA GLU A 192 2.97 7.75 -9.68
C GLU A 192 2.81 9.12 -10.31
N ASP A 193 3.86 9.92 -10.22
CA ASP A 193 3.99 11.19 -10.91
C ASP A 193 5.02 11.07 -12.03
N ILE A 194 4.76 11.70 -13.16
CA ILE A 194 5.71 11.82 -14.26
C ILE A 194 6.36 13.19 -14.24
N SER A 195 7.68 13.22 -14.10
CA SER A 195 8.48 14.43 -14.06
C SER A 195 9.57 14.42 -15.14
N MET A 196 10.14 15.58 -15.44
CA MET A 196 11.27 15.69 -16.38
C MET A 196 12.38 16.54 -15.79
N PHE A 197 13.62 16.18 -16.11
CA PHE A 197 14.77 17.01 -15.78
C PHE A 197 14.93 18.15 -16.79
N ASN A 198 15.51 19.26 -16.36
CA ASN A 198 15.87 20.35 -17.25
C ASN A 198 17.05 19.91 -18.14
N SER A 199 16.76 19.58 -19.40
CA SER A 199 17.71 19.04 -20.37
C SER A 199 17.46 19.61 -21.76
N ALA A 200 18.37 19.34 -22.69
CA ALA A 200 18.20 19.71 -24.12
C ALA A 200 16.99 19.02 -24.77
N ASN A 201 16.50 17.92 -24.21
CA ASN A 201 15.40 17.12 -24.74
C ASN A 201 14.02 17.43 -24.08
N LYS A 202 13.93 18.53 -23.33
CA LYS A 202 12.71 18.85 -22.55
C LYS A 202 11.42 18.92 -23.38
N ASP A 203 11.49 19.36 -24.64
CA ASP A 203 10.32 19.42 -25.52
C ASP A 203 9.82 18.04 -25.92
N ALA A 204 10.74 17.09 -26.13
CA ALA A 204 10.40 15.69 -26.39
C ALA A 204 9.85 15.01 -25.13
N ALA A 205 10.47 15.25 -23.97
CA ALA A 205 9.99 14.77 -22.67
C ALA A 205 8.58 15.29 -22.37
N TRP A 206 8.32 16.58 -22.61
CA TRP A 206 7.00 17.15 -22.43
C TRP A 206 5.93 16.55 -23.35
N LYS A 207 6.27 16.24 -24.60
CA LYS A 207 5.35 15.53 -25.50
C LYS A 207 5.01 14.14 -24.98
N PHE A 208 6.01 13.43 -24.42
CA PHE A 208 5.79 12.12 -23.82
C PHE A 208 4.92 12.22 -22.55
N MET A 209 5.17 13.18 -21.66
CA MET A 209 4.35 13.41 -20.48
C MET A 209 2.88 13.67 -20.86
N LYS A 210 2.64 14.52 -21.86
CA LYS A 210 1.28 14.76 -22.37
C LYS A 210 0.63 13.52 -22.98
N PHE A 211 1.41 12.67 -23.64
CA PHE A 211 0.90 11.40 -24.16
C PHE A 211 0.49 10.47 -23.01
N MET A 212 1.34 10.30 -21.99
CA MET A 212 1.07 9.44 -20.86
C MET A 212 -0.14 9.87 -20.02
N THR A 213 -0.43 11.17 -19.98
CA THR A 213 -1.61 11.72 -19.28
C THR A 213 -2.83 11.91 -20.19
N SER A 214 -2.74 11.51 -21.47
CA SER A 214 -3.87 11.57 -22.40
C SER A 214 -4.95 10.53 -22.07
N GLU A 215 -6.19 10.78 -22.50
CA GLU A 215 -7.30 9.82 -22.36
C GLU A 215 -6.90 8.42 -22.86
N TYR A 216 -6.31 8.34 -24.07
CA TYR A 216 -5.89 7.07 -24.66
C TYR A 216 -4.92 6.28 -23.77
N ALA A 217 -3.82 6.90 -23.35
CA ALA A 217 -2.83 6.22 -22.53
C ALA A 217 -3.39 5.81 -21.15
N GLN A 218 -4.22 6.67 -20.56
CA GLN A 218 -4.86 6.41 -19.27
C GLN A 218 -5.88 5.26 -19.34
N VAL A 219 -6.62 5.13 -20.44
CA VAL A 219 -7.51 3.98 -20.69
C VAL A 219 -6.71 2.69 -20.88
N GLU A 220 -5.56 2.73 -21.57
CA GLU A 220 -4.69 1.55 -21.71
C GLU A 220 -4.06 1.15 -20.35
N MET A 221 -3.66 2.12 -19.54
CA MET A 221 -3.13 1.87 -18.19
C MET A 221 -4.20 1.26 -17.26
N ALA A 222 -5.46 1.63 -17.41
CA ALA A 222 -6.56 1.05 -16.63
C ALA A 222 -6.71 -0.46 -16.86
N LYS A 223 -6.42 -0.97 -18.05
CA LYS A 223 -6.43 -2.41 -18.34
C LYS A 223 -5.36 -3.20 -17.57
N CYS A 224 -4.33 -2.50 -17.11
CA CYS A 224 -3.27 -3.05 -16.24
C CYS A 224 -3.53 -2.79 -14.74
N GLY A 225 -4.73 -2.31 -14.38
CA GLY A 225 -5.11 -2.06 -12.99
C GLY A 225 -4.62 -0.72 -12.43
N GLN A 226 -4.24 0.25 -13.29
CA GLN A 226 -3.89 1.60 -12.84
C GLN A 226 -5.12 2.49 -12.86
N ILE A 227 -5.49 3.09 -11.73
CA ILE A 227 -6.65 3.98 -11.66
C ILE A 227 -6.31 5.30 -12.37
N PRO A 228 -7.01 5.65 -13.48
CA PRO A 228 -6.73 6.86 -14.23
C PRO A 228 -6.96 8.13 -13.41
N VAL A 229 -6.17 9.14 -13.69
CA VAL A 229 -6.34 10.50 -13.14
C VAL A 229 -6.84 11.50 -14.19
N ASN A 230 -6.90 11.12 -15.46
CA ASN A 230 -7.48 11.92 -16.53
C ASN A 230 -9.00 11.88 -16.45
N LYS A 231 -9.64 13.05 -16.33
CA LYS A 231 -11.08 13.20 -16.13
C LYS A 231 -11.92 12.61 -17.26
N THR A 232 -11.44 12.70 -18.51
CA THR A 232 -12.16 12.12 -19.66
C THR A 232 -12.00 10.61 -19.74
N ALA A 233 -10.82 10.09 -19.39
CA ALA A 233 -10.58 8.64 -19.32
C ALA A 233 -11.51 7.94 -18.32
N LEU A 234 -11.77 8.57 -17.16
CA LEU A 234 -12.67 8.06 -16.13
C LEU A 234 -14.11 7.87 -16.61
N GLU A 235 -14.53 8.61 -17.62
CA GLU A 235 -15.89 8.54 -18.18
C GLU A 235 -16.04 7.45 -19.25
N THR A 236 -14.97 6.82 -19.70
CA THR A 236 -15.01 5.75 -20.71
C THR A 236 -15.59 4.45 -20.19
N ASP A 237 -16.29 3.70 -21.05
CA ASP A 237 -16.85 2.39 -20.71
C ASP A 237 -15.77 1.40 -20.27
N THR A 238 -14.57 1.46 -20.84
CA THR A 238 -13.44 0.60 -20.48
C THR A 238 -13.02 0.80 -19.03
N VAL A 239 -12.90 2.06 -18.58
CA VAL A 239 -12.50 2.35 -17.21
C VAL A 239 -13.63 2.02 -16.23
N LYS A 240 -14.88 2.34 -16.59
CA LYS A 240 -16.05 1.98 -15.79
C LYS A 240 -16.23 0.47 -15.63
N ALA A 241 -15.83 -0.32 -16.62
CA ALA A 241 -15.88 -1.78 -16.57
C ALA A 241 -14.71 -2.42 -15.79
N ALA A 242 -13.66 -1.67 -15.46
CA ALA A 242 -12.47 -2.18 -14.76
C ALA A 242 -12.69 -2.43 -13.25
N ASP A 243 -13.88 -2.15 -12.74
CA ASP A 243 -14.30 -2.37 -11.34
C ASP A 243 -13.33 -1.80 -10.29
N PHE A 244 -13.04 -0.51 -10.43
CA PHE A 244 -12.24 0.22 -9.43
C PHE A 244 -13.05 0.66 -8.20
N ALA A 245 -14.35 0.38 -8.14
CA ALA A 245 -15.23 0.86 -7.08
C ALA A 245 -14.74 0.55 -5.65
N PRO A 246 -14.26 -0.67 -5.31
CA PRO A 246 -13.75 -0.95 -3.96
C PRO A 246 -12.52 -0.11 -3.59
N TYR A 247 -11.65 0.18 -4.56
CA TYR A 247 -10.45 1.00 -4.35
C TYR A 247 -10.81 2.48 -4.22
N ILE A 248 -11.76 2.97 -5.03
CA ILE A 248 -12.26 4.35 -4.96
C ILE A 248 -12.93 4.60 -3.60
N GLU A 249 -13.67 3.62 -3.08
CA GLU A 249 -14.23 3.68 -1.73
C GLU A 249 -13.11 3.75 -0.67
N GLN A 250 -12.11 2.88 -0.73
CA GLN A 250 -11.01 2.87 0.21
C GLN A 250 -10.12 4.13 0.11
N LEU A 251 -10.00 4.74 -1.08
CA LEU A 251 -9.30 6.01 -1.27
C LEU A 251 -9.87 7.16 -0.42
N GLN A 252 -11.16 7.10 -0.05
CA GLN A 252 -11.78 8.13 0.80
C GLN A 252 -11.17 8.18 2.22
N THR A 253 -10.56 7.09 2.67
CA THR A 253 -9.90 6.98 3.96
C THR A 253 -8.39 6.75 3.85
N ALA A 254 -7.84 6.77 2.63
CA ALA A 254 -6.41 6.62 2.43
C ALA A 254 -5.64 7.86 2.88
N LYS A 255 -4.45 7.63 3.46
CA LYS A 255 -3.54 8.69 3.90
C LYS A 255 -2.23 8.64 3.11
N SER A 256 -1.66 9.81 2.84
CA SER A 256 -0.30 9.92 2.32
C SER A 256 0.72 9.57 3.39
N ARG A 257 1.79 8.89 2.98
CA ARG A 257 3.00 8.79 3.81
C ARG A 257 3.58 10.19 4.04
N PRO A 258 4.43 10.40 5.05
CA PRO A 258 5.04 11.71 5.29
C PRO A 258 5.71 12.27 4.03
N THR A 259 5.41 13.53 3.70
CA THR A 259 5.96 14.26 2.54
C THR A 259 7.16 15.11 2.95
N VAL A 260 8.19 14.46 3.50
CA VAL A 260 9.41 15.08 4.03
C VAL A 260 10.60 14.73 3.16
N ALA A 261 11.61 15.61 3.09
CA ALA A 261 12.79 15.40 2.25
C ALA A 261 13.57 14.12 2.63
N CYS A 262 13.60 13.79 3.91
CA CYS A 262 14.26 12.60 4.45
C CYS A 262 13.44 11.31 4.33
N TRP A 263 12.28 11.30 3.65
CA TRP A 263 11.38 10.13 3.63
C TRP A 263 12.06 8.82 3.24
N SER A 264 12.92 8.84 2.23
CA SER A 264 13.58 7.61 1.76
C SER A 264 14.46 6.96 2.84
N GLU A 265 15.17 7.78 3.64
CA GLU A 265 15.96 7.31 4.77
C GLU A 265 15.05 6.87 5.92
N PHE A 266 14.06 7.67 6.25
CA PHE A 266 13.06 7.33 7.27
C PHE A 266 12.41 5.96 6.98
N ASP A 267 11.94 5.74 5.76
CA ASP A 267 11.27 4.49 5.35
C ASP A 267 12.20 3.27 5.46
N SER A 268 13.48 3.44 5.08
CA SER A 268 14.50 2.41 5.22
C SER A 268 14.78 2.06 6.68
N GLU A 269 14.85 3.08 7.56
CA GLU A 269 15.05 2.88 8.99
C GLU A 269 13.83 2.26 9.67
N LEU A 270 12.61 2.60 9.22
CA LEU A 270 11.37 1.95 9.68
C LEU A 270 11.42 0.45 9.37
N ALA A 271 11.74 0.10 8.12
CA ALA A 271 11.84 -1.29 7.71
C ALA A 271 12.91 -2.06 8.51
N ALA A 272 14.05 -1.44 8.77
CA ALA A 272 15.13 -2.03 9.56
C ALA A 272 14.70 -2.26 11.02
N ALA A 273 14.09 -1.25 11.66
CA ALA A 273 13.63 -1.34 13.04
C ALA A 273 12.54 -2.42 13.22
N VAL A 274 11.58 -2.50 12.28
CA VAL A 274 10.56 -3.55 12.33
C VAL A 274 11.16 -4.94 12.09
N THR A 275 12.18 -5.05 11.25
CA THR A 275 12.91 -6.31 11.05
C THR A 275 13.57 -6.80 12.35
N GLU A 276 14.19 -5.91 13.14
CA GLU A 276 14.75 -6.27 14.45
C GLU A 276 13.68 -6.83 15.42
N VAL A 277 12.48 -6.22 15.40
CA VAL A 277 11.36 -6.70 16.26
C VAL A 277 10.85 -8.06 15.79
N VAL A 278 10.66 -8.25 14.50
CA VAL A 278 10.17 -9.52 13.95
C VAL A 278 11.17 -10.64 14.16
N ASN A 279 12.47 -10.37 14.10
CA ASN A 279 13.53 -11.34 14.42
C ASN A 279 13.66 -11.61 15.92
N GLY A 280 13.05 -10.79 16.77
CA GLY A 280 13.15 -10.91 18.23
C GLY A 280 14.43 -10.32 18.82
N ASP A 281 15.15 -9.49 18.07
CA ASP A 281 16.37 -8.82 18.52
C ASP A 281 16.06 -7.65 19.47
N LYS A 282 14.88 -7.01 19.32
CA LYS A 282 14.36 -5.94 20.18
C LYS A 282 12.87 -6.14 20.46
N THR A 283 12.39 -5.53 21.53
CA THR A 283 10.95 -5.32 21.71
C THR A 283 10.47 -4.22 20.77
N ALA A 284 9.17 -4.21 20.41
CA ALA A 284 8.61 -3.17 19.57
C ALA A 284 8.75 -1.77 20.19
N GLN A 285 8.60 -1.66 21.52
CA GLN A 285 8.79 -0.38 22.22
C GLN A 285 10.22 0.13 22.11
N GLU A 286 11.24 -0.72 22.38
CA GLU A 286 12.65 -0.33 22.25
C GLU A 286 12.99 0.10 20.84
N ALA A 287 12.60 -0.67 19.83
CA ALA A 287 12.87 -0.35 18.43
C ALA A 287 12.20 0.95 17.99
N MET A 288 10.94 1.17 18.38
CA MET A 288 10.22 2.39 18.02
C MET A 288 10.71 3.63 18.80
N ASP A 289 11.18 3.50 20.03
CA ASP A 289 11.79 4.61 20.78
C ASP A 289 13.11 5.07 20.15
N GLU A 290 13.97 4.14 19.76
CA GLU A 290 15.22 4.43 19.07
C GLU A 290 14.97 5.04 17.69
N LEU A 291 14.03 4.46 16.92
CA LEU A 291 13.65 4.96 15.61
C LEU A 291 13.05 6.36 15.69
N ALA A 292 12.14 6.63 16.64
CA ALA A 292 11.54 7.94 16.81
C ALA A 292 12.60 9.03 17.09
N THR A 293 13.59 8.71 17.91
CA THR A 293 14.72 9.63 18.20
C THR A 293 15.54 9.90 16.94
N LYS A 294 15.82 8.86 16.12
CA LYS A 294 16.56 8.99 14.89
C LYS A 294 15.80 9.82 13.85
N VAL A 295 14.50 9.55 13.72
CA VAL A 295 13.64 10.29 12.77
C VAL A 295 13.47 11.75 13.18
N ASP A 296 13.37 12.07 14.48
CA ASP A 296 13.36 13.47 14.94
C ASP A 296 14.63 14.22 14.50
N ALA A 297 15.78 13.56 14.50
CA ALA A 297 17.03 14.16 14.00
C ALA A 297 17.00 14.38 12.48
N LEU A 298 16.47 13.42 11.70
CA LEU A 298 16.32 13.55 10.24
C LEU A 298 15.33 14.67 9.86
N LEU A 299 14.25 14.84 10.63
CA LEU A 299 13.25 15.88 10.39
C LEU A 299 13.75 17.29 10.72
N ALA A 300 14.84 17.41 11.51
CA ALA A 300 15.44 18.69 11.89
C ALA A 300 16.50 19.20 10.89
N GLU A 301 16.93 18.41 9.91
CA GLU A 301 17.87 18.77 8.83
C GLU A 301 17.17 19.54 7.70
#